data_6917684890dc021e52a515d9354923fd
#
_entry.id   6917684890dc021e52a515d9354923fd
#
_cell.length_a   1.000
_cell.length_b   1.000
_cell.length_c   1.000
_cell.angle_alpha   90.00
_cell.angle_beta   90.00
_cell.angle_gamma   90.00
#
_symmetry.space_group_name_H-M   'P 1'
#
loop_
_entity.id
_entity.type
_entity.pdbx_description
1 polymer ?
#
loop_
_entity_poly.entity_id
_entity_poly.type
_entity_poly.pdbx_seq_one_letter_code
_entity_poly.pdbx_strand_id
1 'polypeptide(L)'
;MLVSYSLAINESLNKIVANQFSQLARKSRNNVSSTKVNKEAVDNPPLEIFKLGSETLRTEAKRISKVDNKLRDLARDMLQSMYSAKGIGLAGPQVGISKELLVIDINFEDSAAEPLILINPEITAFGSTLTTYEEGCLSIPGIYLNVVRPSTIKLKFRDEM
;
A
#
# COMPACT_ATOMS: atom_id res chain seq x y z
N MET A 1 0.76 16.04 -3.50
CA MET A 1 1.22 15.18 -4.61
C MET A 1 0.90 13.74 -4.21
N LEU A 2 -0.15 13.19 -4.79
CA LEU A 2 -0.57 11.82 -4.52
C LEU A 2 0.45 10.87 -5.13
N VAL A 3 1.22 10.18 -4.31
CA VAL A 3 2.04 9.06 -4.76
C VAL A 3 1.18 7.82 -4.64
N SER A 4 0.51 7.48 -5.73
CA SER A 4 -0.19 6.22 -5.88
C SER A 4 0.85 5.17 -6.28
N TYR A 5 1.20 4.26 -5.38
CA TYR A 5 1.98 3.09 -5.73
C TYR A 5 1.01 1.96 -6.07
N SER A 6 0.86 1.70 -7.34
CA SER A 6 0.28 0.47 -7.85
C SER A 6 1.34 -0.16 -8.76
N LEU A 7 1.96 -1.22 -8.32
CA LEU A 7 2.93 -1.99 -9.10
C LEU A 7 2.19 -3.11 -9.83
N ALA A 8 2.26 -3.11 -11.17
CA ALA A 8 1.92 -4.27 -11.95
C ALA A 8 3.15 -5.20 -12.02
N ILE A 9 2.93 -6.47 -11.84
CA ILE A 9 3.94 -7.45 -11.44
C ILE A 9 4.47 -8.20 -12.66
N ASN A 10 5.80 -8.18 -12.85
CA ASN A 10 6.54 -9.18 -13.62
C ASN A 10 7.28 -10.07 -12.61
N GLU A 11 7.23 -11.40 -12.76
CA GLU A 11 7.76 -12.40 -11.79
C GLU A 11 9.23 -12.19 -11.35
N SER A 12 10.05 -11.60 -12.22
CA SER A 12 11.44 -11.28 -11.89
C SER A 12 11.58 -10.11 -10.90
N LEU A 13 10.62 -9.19 -10.88
CA LEU A 13 10.57 -8.01 -10.02
C LEU A 13 10.09 -8.34 -8.62
N ASN A 14 9.19 -9.32 -8.48
CA ASN A 14 8.70 -9.79 -7.19
C ASN A 14 9.83 -10.24 -6.26
N LYS A 15 10.87 -10.88 -6.80
CA LYS A 15 12.00 -11.36 -5.98
C LYS A 15 12.90 -10.23 -5.46
N ILE A 16 13.10 -9.15 -6.24
CA ILE A 16 13.99 -8.04 -5.86
C ILE A 16 13.27 -7.10 -4.89
N VAL A 17 12.03 -6.74 -5.19
CA VAL A 17 11.21 -5.87 -4.34
C VAL A 17 10.83 -6.61 -3.06
N ALA A 18 10.45 -7.89 -3.13
CA ALA A 18 10.19 -8.73 -1.96
C ALA A 18 11.38 -8.83 -1.00
N ASN A 19 12.61 -8.88 -1.53
CA ASN A 19 13.81 -8.96 -0.69
C ASN A 19 14.09 -7.65 0.07
N GLN A 20 13.80 -6.50 -0.51
CA GLN A 20 13.98 -5.19 0.12
C GLN A 20 12.88 -4.87 1.15
N PHE A 21 11.63 -5.20 0.84
CA PHE A 21 10.52 -5.01 1.78
C PHE A 21 10.51 -6.06 2.90
N SER A 22 10.96 -7.29 2.67
CA SER A 22 11.12 -8.29 3.72
C SER A 22 12.17 -7.89 4.78
N GLN A 23 13.16 -7.06 4.42
CA GLN A 23 14.11 -6.50 5.39
C GLN A 23 13.46 -5.40 6.26
N LEU A 24 12.55 -4.60 5.72
CA LEU A 24 11.75 -3.63 6.47
C LEU A 24 10.79 -4.34 7.43
N ALA A 25 10.09 -5.36 6.96
CA ALA A 25 9.20 -6.19 7.76
C ALA A 25 9.93 -6.95 8.88
N ARG A 26 11.18 -7.42 8.66
CA ARG A 26 11.98 -8.09 9.70
C ARG A 26 12.40 -7.17 10.86
N LYS A 27 12.53 -5.87 10.63
CA LYS A 27 12.95 -4.90 11.66
C LYS A 27 11.79 -4.49 12.58
N SER A 28 10.54 -4.67 12.14
CA SER A 28 9.32 -4.40 12.91
C SER A 28 8.84 -5.59 13.76
N ARG A 29 9.39 -6.79 13.58
CA ARG A 29 8.85 -8.06 14.09
C ARG A 29 9.13 -8.42 15.55
N ASN A 30 9.57 -7.52 16.40
CA ASN A 30 9.67 -7.82 17.82
C ASN A 30 8.37 -7.43 18.54
N ASN A 31 7.42 -8.36 18.64
CA ASN A 31 6.19 -8.34 19.43
C ASN A 31 4.96 -7.69 18.76
N VAL A 32 4.23 -8.40 17.88
CA VAL A 32 2.90 -7.91 17.50
C VAL A 32 1.92 -8.98 17.10
N SER A 33 0.69 -8.78 17.55
CA SER A 33 -0.51 -9.37 16.96
C SER A 33 -0.70 -8.82 15.54
N SER A 34 -0.30 -9.59 14.55
CA SER A 34 -0.50 -9.22 13.15
C SER A 34 -1.97 -9.19 12.79
N THR A 35 -2.38 -8.21 12.02
CA THR A 35 -3.71 -8.16 11.42
C THR A 35 -3.80 -9.24 10.35
N LYS A 36 -4.30 -10.44 10.73
CA LYS A 36 -4.55 -11.51 9.75
C LYS A 36 -5.76 -11.13 8.90
N VAL A 37 -5.53 -10.97 7.62
CA VAL A 37 -6.57 -10.72 6.60
C VAL A 37 -6.57 -11.89 5.62
N ASN A 38 -7.75 -12.37 5.24
CA ASN A 38 -7.86 -13.29 4.12
C ASN A 38 -7.43 -12.56 2.84
N LYS A 39 -6.46 -13.11 2.12
CA LYS A 39 -5.92 -12.52 0.88
C LYS A 39 -6.72 -12.87 -0.36
N GLU A 40 -7.79 -13.64 -0.21
CA GLU A 40 -8.69 -13.96 -1.30
C GLU A 40 -9.59 -12.78 -1.66
N ALA A 41 -9.88 -12.65 -2.95
CA ALA A 41 -10.85 -11.66 -3.41
C ALA A 41 -12.26 -12.03 -2.94
N VAL A 42 -13.05 -11.03 -2.62
CA VAL A 42 -14.47 -11.18 -2.28
C VAL A 42 -15.33 -10.44 -3.31
N ASP A 43 -16.54 -10.96 -3.57
CA ASP A 43 -17.46 -10.37 -4.55
C ASP A 43 -17.94 -8.96 -4.15
N ASN A 44 -18.08 -8.73 -2.84
CA ASN A 44 -18.52 -7.45 -2.30
C ASN A 44 -17.43 -6.90 -1.35
N PRO A 45 -16.41 -6.22 -1.88
CA PRO A 45 -15.36 -5.64 -1.06
C PRO A 45 -15.91 -4.55 -0.14
N PRO A 46 -15.38 -4.41 1.08
CA PRO A 46 -15.94 -3.49 2.09
C PRO A 46 -15.83 -2.01 1.71
N LEU A 47 -14.87 -1.64 0.85
CA LEU A 47 -14.66 -0.26 0.44
C LEU A 47 -14.65 -0.13 -1.08
N GLU A 48 -15.29 0.92 -1.58
CA GLU A 48 -15.21 1.33 -2.97
C GLU A 48 -13.87 2.01 -3.25
N ILE A 49 -13.26 1.71 -4.41
CA ILE A 49 -12.05 2.39 -4.87
C ILE A 49 -12.44 3.50 -5.85
N PHE A 50 -12.28 4.74 -5.43
CA PHE A 50 -12.57 5.93 -6.23
C PHE A 50 -11.64 6.05 -7.42
N LYS A 51 -12.20 6.46 -8.57
CA LYS A 51 -11.47 6.55 -9.83
C LYS A 51 -11.03 7.99 -10.12
N LEU A 52 -10.08 8.13 -11.03
CA LEU A 52 -9.60 9.43 -11.52
C LEU A 52 -10.78 10.32 -11.91
N GLY A 53 -10.74 11.56 -11.46
CA GLY A 53 -11.85 12.53 -11.59
C GLY A 53 -12.60 12.77 -10.28
N SER A 54 -12.55 11.83 -9.33
CA SER A 54 -13.14 12.03 -8.00
C SER A 54 -12.37 13.09 -7.20
N GLU A 55 -13.09 13.99 -6.54
CA GLU A 55 -12.50 15.05 -5.71
C GLU A 55 -11.76 14.50 -4.49
N THR A 56 -12.18 13.34 -3.97
CA THR A 56 -11.52 12.71 -2.83
C THR A 56 -10.05 12.42 -3.09
N LEU A 57 -9.67 12.12 -4.36
CA LEU A 57 -8.28 11.88 -4.76
C LEU A 57 -7.41 13.16 -4.76
N ARG A 58 -8.03 14.33 -4.69
CA ARG A 58 -7.36 15.65 -4.66
C ARG A 58 -7.37 16.27 -3.28
N THR A 59 -8.16 15.70 -2.36
CA THR A 59 -8.25 16.19 -0.99
C THR A 59 -6.96 15.84 -0.24
N GLU A 60 -6.41 16.80 0.46
CA GLU A 60 -5.21 16.61 1.28
C GLU A 60 -5.49 15.60 2.40
N ALA A 61 -4.62 14.61 2.51
CA ALA A 61 -4.70 13.61 3.57
C ALA A 61 -4.20 14.20 4.90
N LYS A 62 -4.93 13.95 5.97
CA LYS A 62 -4.62 14.43 7.32
C LYS A 62 -3.85 13.37 8.10
N ARG A 63 -2.90 13.84 8.91
CA ARG A 63 -2.16 12.97 9.83
C ARG A 63 -3.09 12.29 10.83
N ILE A 64 -2.77 11.05 11.14
CA ILE A 64 -3.46 10.23 12.13
C ILE A 64 -2.77 10.42 13.48
N SER A 65 -3.47 10.95 14.45
CA SER A 65 -2.94 11.17 15.80
C SER A 65 -3.05 9.93 16.69
N LYS A 66 -4.14 9.17 16.55
CA LYS A 66 -4.45 8.02 17.40
C LYS A 66 -4.59 6.74 16.58
N VAL A 67 -3.91 5.68 17.03
CA VAL A 67 -4.09 4.31 16.52
C VAL A 67 -5.04 3.59 17.47
N ASP A 68 -6.24 3.36 17.00
CA ASP A 68 -7.31 2.65 17.74
C ASP A 68 -7.86 1.48 16.91
N ASN A 69 -8.82 0.75 17.47
CA ASN A 69 -9.43 -0.39 16.79
C ASN A 69 -10.14 0.02 15.50
N LYS A 70 -10.74 1.22 15.45
CA LYS A 70 -11.39 1.72 14.24
C LYS A 70 -10.41 1.90 13.08
N LEU A 71 -9.18 2.35 13.40
CA LEU A 71 -8.13 2.47 12.40
C LEU A 71 -7.63 1.09 11.93
N ARG A 72 -7.52 0.13 12.84
CA ARG A 72 -7.13 -1.25 12.50
C ARG A 72 -8.20 -1.94 11.65
N ASP A 73 -9.48 -1.73 11.97
CA ASP A 73 -10.60 -2.23 11.18
C ASP A 73 -10.59 -1.63 9.78
N LEU A 74 -10.39 -0.31 9.67
CA LEU A 74 -10.25 0.38 8.38
C LEU A 74 -9.08 -0.18 7.55
N ALA A 75 -7.92 -0.41 8.17
CA ALA A 75 -6.77 -0.98 7.47
C ALA A 75 -7.06 -2.40 6.94
N ARG A 76 -7.81 -3.23 7.70
CA ARG A 76 -8.29 -4.54 7.25
C ARG A 76 -9.23 -4.43 6.05
N ASP A 77 -10.20 -3.52 6.11
CA ASP A 77 -11.14 -3.27 5.02
C ASP A 77 -10.43 -2.77 3.76
N MET A 78 -9.40 -1.92 3.93
CA MET A 78 -8.54 -1.47 2.83
C MET A 78 -7.77 -2.64 2.21
N LEU A 79 -7.16 -3.52 3.03
CA LEU A 79 -6.46 -4.71 2.53
C LEU A 79 -7.41 -5.64 1.75
N GLN A 80 -8.59 -5.93 2.30
CA GLN A 80 -9.58 -6.77 1.63
C GLN A 80 -10.03 -6.18 0.29
N SER A 81 -10.27 -4.88 0.24
CA SER A 81 -10.66 -4.18 -0.99
C SER A 81 -9.52 -4.14 -2.01
N MET A 82 -8.27 -3.97 -1.53
CA MET A 82 -7.06 -4.03 -2.35
C MET A 82 -6.88 -5.41 -3.01
N TYR A 83 -7.01 -6.50 -2.24
CA TYR A 83 -6.91 -7.87 -2.77
C TYR A 83 -8.01 -8.18 -3.78
N SER A 84 -9.26 -7.78 -3.48
CA SER A 84 -10.39 -7.97 -4.40
C SER A 84 -10.19 -7.24 -5.73
N ALA A 85 -9.52 -6.09 -5.71
CA ALA A 85 -9.15 -5.32 -6.90
C ALA A 85 -7.82 -5.80 -7.55
N LYS A 86 -7.20 -6.89 -7.05
CA LYS A 86 -5.91 -7.42 -7.51
C LYS A 86 -4.78 -6.39 -7.45
N GLY A 87 -4.81 -5.52 -6.43
CA GLY A 87 -3.79 -4.52 -6.16
C GLY A 87 -2.77 -5.00 -5.14
N ILE A 88 -1.64 -4.32 -5.09
CA ILE A 88 -0.56 -4.57 -4.13
C ILE A 88 -0.35 -3.40 -3.17
N GLY A 89 -1.08 -2.31 -3.36
CA GLY A 89 -1.06 -1.13 -2.51
C GLY A 89 -2.34 -0.31 -2.67
N LEU A 90 -2.80 0.30 -1.57
CA LEU A 90 -3.99 1.13 -1.53
C LEU A 90 -3.85 2.21 -0.46
N ALA A 91 -4.11 3.46 -0.84
CA ALA A 91 -4.03 4.62 0.04
C ALA A 91 -5.41 5.06 0.52
N GLY A 92 -5.49 5.65 1.71
CA GLY A 92 -6.73 6.15 2.29
C GLY A 92 -7.56 7.03 1.35
N PRO A 93 -6.99 8.04 0.66
CA PRO A 93 -7.75 8.86 -0.29
C PRO A 93 -8.38 8.05 -1.44
N GLN A 94 -7.80 6.93 -1.85
CA GLN A 94 -8.36 6.08 -2.90
C GLN A 94 -9.67 5.39 -2.48
N VAL A 95 -9.93 5.28 -1.19
CA VAL A 95 -11.18 4.75 -0.63
C VAL A 95 -12.03 5.83 0.07
N GLY A 96 -11.81 7.10 -0.27
CA GLY A 96 -12.59 8.21 0.26
C GLY A 96 -12.19 8.67 1.67
N ILE A 97 -11.12 8.11 2.22
CA ILE A 97 -10.64 8.43 3.56
C ILE A 97 -9.43 9.37 3.47
N SER A 98 -9.63 10.67 3.68
CA SER A 98 -8.57 11.68 3.62
C SER A 98 -7.66 11.61 4.86
N LYS A 99 -6.96 10.48 5.02
CA LYS A 99 -5.97 10.22 6.07
C LYS A 99 -4.68 9.68 5.49
N GLU A 100 -3.56 9.99 6.14
CA GLU A 100 -2.24 9.48 5.80
C GLU A 100 -2.11 8.00 6.22
N LEU A 101 -2.82 7.13 5.51
CA LEU A 101 -2.85 5.67 5.69
C LEU A 101 -2.58 5.00 4.34
N LEU A 102 -1.69 4.02 4.35
CA LEU A 102 -1.33 3.23 3.18
C LEU A 102 -1.20 1.76 3.59
N VAL A 103 -1.81 0.87 2.83
CA VAL A 103 -1.62 -0.58 2.96
C VAL A 103 -0.86 -1.11 1.75
N ILE A 104 0.06 -2.06 1.97
CA ILE A 104 0.90 -2.65 0.93
C ILE A 104 1.06 -4.14 1.21
N ASP A 105 0.89 -4.97 0.19
CA ASP A 105 1.28 -6.38 0.21
C ASP A 105 1.81 -6.80 -1.16
N ILE A 106 3.11 -7.02 -1.24
CA ILE A 106 3.79 -7.48 -2.46
C ILE A 106 3.95 -9.01 -2.49
N ASN A 107 3.63 -9.69 -1.40
CA ASN A 107 3.69 -11.15 -1.25
C ASN A 107 2.28 -11.71 -1.02
N PHE A 108 1.29 -11.20 -1.74
CA PHE A 108 -0.11 -11.57 -1.55
C PHE A 108 -0.38 -13.07 -1.85
N GLU A 109 0.46 -13.74 -2.65
CA GLU A 109 0.38 -15.19 -2.91
C GLU A 109 0.86 -16.02 -1.71
N ASP A 110 1.71 -15.47 -0.86
CA ASP A 110 2.16 -16.12 0.37
C ASP A 110 1.23 -15.75 1.53
N SER A 111 0.39 -16.69 1.94
CA SER A 111 -0.54 -16.51 3.06
C SER A 111 0.18 -16.28 4.41
N ALA A 112 1.45 -16.68 4.52
CA ALA A 112 2.26 -16.45 5.71
C ALA A 112 2.95 -15.09 5.73
N ALA A 113 3.03 -14.39 4.59
CA ALA A 113 3.58 -13.04 4.53
C ALA A 113 2.58 -12.03 5.10
N GLU A 114 3.08 -11.14 5.93
CA GLU A 114 2.27 -10.09 6.55
C GLU A 114 2.25 -8.83 5.67
N PRO A 115 1.07 -8.21 5.44
CA PRO A 115 1.00 -6.92 4.77
C PRO A 115 1.61 -5.82 5.62
N LEU A 116 1.97 -4.71 5.00
CA LEU A 116 2.43 -3.51 5.68
C LEU A 116 1.28 -2.51 5.79
N ILE A 117 1.08 -1.99 7.01
CA ILE A 117 0.16 -0.90 7.30
C ILE A 117 1.01 0.30 7.71
N LEU A 118 1.03 1.32 6.85
CA LEU A 118 1.86 2.51 7.02
C LEU A 118 1.00 3.69 7.45
N ILE A 119 1.17 4.16 8.67
CA ILE A 119 0.46 5.30 9.25
C ILE A 119 1.39 6.50 9.24
N ASN A 120 0.93 7.63 8.68
CA ASN A 120 1.70 8.85 8.50
C ASN A 120 3.05 8.60 7.79
N PRO A 121 3.06 7.94 6.63
CA PRO A 121 4.29 7.63 5.91
C PRO A 121 4.96 8.90 5.39
N GLU A 122 6.28 8.99 5.56
CA GLU A 122 7.12 10.11 5.12
C GLU A 122 8.37 9.56 4.42
N ILE A 123 8.60 9.97 3.16
CA ILE A 123 9.84 9.64 2.47
C ILE A 123 10.92 10.60 2.96
N THR A 124 11.95 10.08 3.62
CA THR A 124 13.02 10.87 4.22
C THR A 124 14.27 10.96 3.34
N ALA A 125 14.43 10.04 2.39
CA ALA A 125 15.51 10.07 1.41
C ALA A 125 15.17 9.24 0.17
N PHE A 126 15.78 9.60 -0.95
CA PHE A 126 15.75 8.85 -2.20
C PHE A 126 17.15 8.31 -2.52
N GLY A 127 17.21 7.10 -3.07
CA GLY A 127 18.46 6.56 -3.64
C GLY A 127 18.85 7.27 -4.94
N SER A 128 20.11 7.20 -5.29
CA SER A 128 20.64 7.85 -6.49
C SER A 128 20.41 7.05 -7.77
N THR A 129 20.23 5.73 -7.66
CA THR A 129 20.01 4.86 -8.81
C THR A 129 18.55 4.95 -9.24
N LEU A 130 18.31 5.17 -10.53
CA LEU A 130 16.98 5.19 -11.13
C LEU A 130 16.70 3.86 -11.83
N THR A 131 15.46 3.42 -11.77
CA THR A 131 14.93 2.25 -12.48
C THR A 131 13.60 2.60 -13.12
N THR A 132 13.29 1.91 -14.21
CA THR A 132 12.01 2.06 -14.90
C THR A 132 11.16 0.83 -14.63
N TYR A 133 9.93 1.07 -14.19
CA TYR A 133 8.94 0.03 -13.96
C TYR A 133 7.65 0.34 -14.69
N GLU A 134 6.97 -0.69 -15.17
CA GLU A 134 5.58 -0.56 -15.61
C GLU A 134 4.69 -0.50 -14.37
N GLU A 135 3.98 0.61 -14.22
CA GLU A 135 3.09 0.86 -13.08
C GLU A 135 1.66 1.03 -13.54
N GLY A 136 0.73 0.47 -12.76
CA GLY A 136 -0.70 0.71 -12.87
C GLY A 136 -1.23 1.41 -11.61
N CYS A 137 -2.49 1.79 -11.61
CA CYS A 137 -3.16 2.39 -10.47
C CYS A 137 -4.59 1.90 -10.36
N LEU A 138 -5.00 1.44 -9.18
CA LEU A 138 -6.38 1.00 -8.94
C LEU A 138 -7.42 2.12 -9.17
N SER A 139 -7.00 3.37 -9.03
CA SER A 139 -7.83 4.54 -9.37
C SER A 139 -7.81 4.92 -10.85
N ILE A 140 -6.98 4.26 -11.68
CA ILE A 140 -6.88 4.45 -13.13
C ILE A 140 -6.83 3.06 -13.79
N PRO A 141 -7.92 2.30 -13.73
CA PRO A 141 -7.90 0.90 -14.14
C PRO A 141 -7.61 0.74 -15.64
N GLY A 142 -6.82 -0.30 -15.95
CA GLY A 142 -6.50 -0.65 -17.34
C GLY A 142 -5.42 0.22 -17.98
N ILE A 143 -4.84 1.17 -17.28
CA ILE A 143 -3.74 1.99 -17.78
C ILE A 143 -2.45 1.62 -17.06
N TYR A 144 -1.42 1.28 -17.83
CA TYR A 144 -0.09 0.93 -17.38
C TYR A 144 0.92 1.81 -18.10
N LEU A 145 1.87 2.37 -17.36
CA LEU A 145 2.87 3.29 -17.89
C LEU A 145 4.25 2.95 -17.34
N ASN A 146 5.28 3.12 -18.16
CA ASN A 146 6.65 3.06 -17.72
C ASN A 146 7.00 4.31 -16.91
N VAL A 147 7.30 4.12 -15.63
CA VAL A 147 7.62 5.21 -14.71
C VAL A 147 9.06 5.07 -14.21
N VAL A 148 9.84 6.16 -14.31
CA VAL A 148 11.20 6.22 -13.79
C VAL A 148 11.16 6.65 -12.32
N ARG A 149 11.74 5.83 -11.44
CA ARG A 149 11.80 6.12 -10.01
C ARG A 149 13.15 5.78 -9.41
N PRO A 150 13.52 6.41 -8.29
CA PRO A 150 14.62 5.92 -7.48
C PRO A 150 14.39 4.46 -7.07
N SER A 151 15.40 3.62 -7.27
CA SER A 151 15.34 2.18 -6.96
C SER A 151 15.18 1.88 -5.47
N THR A 152 15.53 2.85 -4.62
CA THR A 152 15.39 2.76 -3.16
C THR A 152 14.90 4.07 -2.57
N ILE A 153 14.16 3.97 -1.47
CA ILE A 153 13.75 5.10 -0.64
C ILE A 153 14.01 4.77 0.83
N LYS A 154 14.21 5.80 1.64
CA LYS A 154 14.10 5.69 3.10
C LYS A 154 12.73 6.19 3.52
N LEU A 155 12.00 5.37 4.25
CA LEU A 155 10.65 5.66 4.69
C LEU A 155 10.59 5.66 6.23
N LYS A 156 9.93 6.68 6.78
CA LYS A 156 9.56 6.76 8.18
C LYS A 156 8.04 6.66 8.27
N PHE A 157 7.55 5.82 9.14
CA PHE A 157 6.12 5.65 9.36
C PHE A 157 5.86 5.15 10.78
N ARG A 158 4.62 5.16 11.21
CA ARG A 158 4.13 4.49 12.40
C ARG A 158 3.37 3.24 11.97
N ASP A 159 3.59 2.13 12.65
CA ASP A 159 2.81 0.91 12.47
C ASP A 159 1.49 0.96 13.27
N GLU A 160 0.70 -0.12 13.16
CA GLU A 160 -0.62 -0.23 13.80
C GLU A 160 -0.59 -0.57 15.31
N MET A 161 0.62 -0.61 15.91
CA MET A 161 0.83 -0.94 17.34
C MET A 161 0.80 0.23 18.25
#